data_0a4797ad7678cfed70716bc28aa7a901
#
_entry.id   0a4797ad7678cfed70716bc28aa7a901
#
_cell.length_a   1.000
_cell.length_b   1.000
_cell.length_c   1.000
_cell.angle_alpha   90.00
_cell.angle_beta   90.00
_cell.angle_gamma   90.00
#
_symmetry.space_group_name_H-M   'P 1'
#
loop_
_entity.id
_entity.type
_entity.pdbx_description
1 polymer ?
#
loop_
_entity_poly.entity_id
_entity_poly.type
_entity_poly.pdbx_seq_one_letter_code
_entity_poly.pdbx_strand_id
1 'polypeptide(L)'
;MRYGSVKHIALYYKAIPGMLRLMRQERAELEGNYYGLRGLACDGMPRGSSPGKPTEESGLRALENGVSERLAEIAETERVLSEDEACIRACLDALNGKYKEVIVMRYVRGYSWAKISARLGTADSTARGSFCRHSI
;
A
#
# COMPACT_ATOMS: atom_id res chain seq x y z
N MET A 1 10.22 14.03 -3.04
CA MET A 1 9.16 14.08 -2.05
C MET A 1 9.70 14.70 -0.76
N ARG A 2 9.18 15.84 -0.36
CA ARG A 2 9.60 16.43 0.92
C ARG A 2 8.82 15.76 2.05
N TYR A 3 9.45 14.87 2.75
CA TYR A 3 8.90 14.36 3.99
C TYR A 3 8.97 15.48 5.02
N GLY A 4 7.84 16.07 5.33
CA GLY A 4 7.78 17.26 6.21
C GLY A 4 8.14 17.00 7.67
N SER A 5 8.18 15.74 8.12
CA SER A 5 8.60 15.41 9.49
C SER A 5 8.66 13.88 9.66
N VAL A 6 9.40 13.45 10.68
CA VAL A 6 9.46 12.03 11.10
C VAL A 6 8.06 11.47 11.36
N LYS A 7 7.16 12.29 11.90
CA LYS A 7 5.75 11.90 12.11
C LYS A 7 5.09 11.45 10.82
N HIS A 8 5.23 12.23 9.74
CA HIS A 8 4.61 11.91 8.45
C HIS A 8 5.19 10.61 7.85
N ILE A 9 6.50 10.45 7.96
CA ILE A 9 7.17 9.22 7.48
C ILE A 9 6.68 8.01 8.27
N ALA A 10 6.57 8.12 9.58
CA ALA A 10 6.11 7.02 10.43
C ALA A 10 4.65 6.66 10.19
N LEU A 11 3.79 7.65 9.98
CA LEU A 11 2.38 7.42 9.63
C LEU A 11 2.24 6.79 8.24
N TYR A 12 3.04 7.23 7.29
CA TYR A 12 3.11 6.63 5.97
C TYR A 12 3.55 5.16 6.06
N TYR A 13 4.62 4.88 6.79
CA TYR A 13 5.09 3.51 7.03
C TYR A 13 4.01 2.62 7.62
N LYS A 14 3.27 3.13 8.60
CA LYS A 14 2.14 2.43 9.20
C LYS A 14 1.04 2.11 8.17
N ALA A 15 0.79 3.03 7.24
CA ALA A 15 -0.26 2.89 6.24
C ALA A 15 0.10 1.95 5.08
N ILE A 16 1.38 1.73 4.80
CA ILE A 16 1.83 0.92 3.66
C ILE A 16 1.22 -0.48 3.62
N PRO A 17 1.21 -1.28 4.71
CA PRO A 17 0.62 -2.62 4.65
C PRO A 17 -0.85 -2.62 4.25
N GLY A 18 -1.63 -1.65 4.73
CA GLY A 18 -3.04 -1.48 4.35
C GLY A 18 -3.20 -1.11 2.88
N MET A 19 -2.39 -0.20 2.38
CA MET A 19 -2.40 0.19 0.96
C MET A 19 -2.01 -0.97 0.05
N LEU A 20 -0.99 -1.75 0.42
CA LEU A 20 -0.60 -2.96 -0.32
C LEU A 20 -1.72 -3.98 -0.37
N ARG A 21 -2.43 -4.15 0.73
CA ARG A 21 -3.59 -5.07 0.82
C ARG A 21 -4.70 -4.63 -0.13
N LEU A 22 -5.03 -3.34 -0.16
CA LEU A 22 -6.03 -2.78 -1.07
C LEU A 22 -5.61 -2.97 -2.54
N MET A 23 -4.35 -2.74 -2.86
CA MET A 23 -3.84 -2.95 -4.22
C MET A 23 -3.94 -4.41 -4.66
N ARG A 24 -3.61 -5.33 -3.77
CA ARG A 24 -3.73 -6.77 -4.03
C ARG A 24 -5.19 -7.22 -4.20
N GLN A 25 -6.07 -6.66 -3.41
CA GLN A 25 -7.51 -6.93 -3.51
C GLN A 25 -8.05 -6.41 -4.85
N GLU A 26 -7.75 -5.18 -5.21
CA GLU A 26 -8.16 -4.60 -6.49
C GLU A 26 -7.63 -5.41 -7.67
N ARG A 27 -6.37 -5.84 -7.60
CA ARG A 27 -5.79 -6.73 -8.62
C ARG A 27 -6.60 -8.03 -8.75
N ALA A 28 -6.89 -8.68 -7.63
CA ALA A 28 -7.64 -9.94 -7.63
C ALA A 28 -9.04 -9.76 -8.22
N GLU A 29 -9.72 -8.66 -7.88
CA GLU A 29 -11.03 -8.33 -8.41
C GLU A 29 -10.98 -8.07 -9.93
N LEU A 30 -10.02 -7.30 -10.40
CA LEU A 30 -9.84 -7.02 -11.82
C LEU A 30 -9.52 -8.28 -12.62
N GLU A 31 -8.61 -9.11 -12.12
CA GLU A 31 -8.26 -10.39 -12.75
C GLU A 31 -9.45 -11.34 -12.75
N GLY A 32 -10.16 -11.46 -11.64
CA GLY A 32 -11.34 -12.29 -11.53
C GLY A 32 -12.47 -11.87 -12.48
N ASN A 33 -12.76 -10.58 -12.52
CA ASN A 33 -13.77 -10.03 -13.42
C ASN A 33 -13.39 -10.20 -14.89
N TYR A 34 -12.13 -9.92 -15.23
CA TYR A 34 -11.62 -10.06 -16.59
C TYR A 34 -11.68 -11.51 -17.08
N TYR A 35 -11.18 -12.46 -16.29
CA TYR A 35 -11.22 -13.86 -16.63
C TYR A 35 -12.64 -14.41 -16.59
N GLY A 36 -13.50 -13.94 -15.71
CA GLY A 36 -14.91 -14.28 -15.65
C GLY A 36 -15.64 -13.87 -16.91
N LEU A 37 -15.45 -12.65 -17.39
CA LEU A 37 -16.04 -12.16 -18.65
C LEU A 37 -15.50 -12.92 -19.86
N ARG A 38 -14.22 -13.23 -19.86
CA ARG A 38 -13.59 -14.02 -20.93
C ARG A 38 -14.07 -15.47 -20.95
N GLY A 39 -14.28 -16.05 -19.78
CA GLY A 39 -14.87 -17.38 -19.62
C GLY A 39 -16.28 -17.46 -20.13
N LEU A 40 -17.11 -16.46 -19.87
CA LEU A 40 -18.46 -16.34 -20.40
C LEU A 40 -18.48 -16.19 -21.92
N ALA A 41 -17.51 -15.48 -22.49
CA ALA A 41 -17.36 -15.31 -23.94
C ALA A 41 -16.89 -16.59 -24.64
N CYS A 42 -16.18 -17.45 -23.93
CA CYS A 42 -15.62 -18.71 -24.46
C CYS A 42 -16.53 -19.92 -24.24
N ASP A 43 -17.57 -19.78 -23.41
CA ASP A 43 -18.40 -20.89 -22.96
C ASP A 43 -19.48 -21.24 -24.00
N GLY A 44 -19.08 -22.00 -25.02
CA GLY A 44 -19.98 -22.85 -25.81
C GLY A 44 -21.26 -22.24 -26.40
N MET A 45 -21.44 -20.97 -26.38
CA MET A 45 -22.50 -20.35 -27.12
C MET A 45 -22.25 -20.62 -28.61
N PRO A 46 -23.22 -21.24 -29.30
CA PRO A 46 -23.09 -21.38 -30.73
C PRO A 46 -22.86 -19.98 -31.28
N ARG A 47 -21.67 -19.74 -31.73
CA ARG A 47 -21.39 -18.53 -32.49
C ARG A 47 -22.28 -18.61 -33.72
N GLY A 48 -23.41 -17.93 -33.66
CA GLY A 48 -24.15 -17.68 -34.85
C GLY A 48 -23.18 -17.18 -35.91
N SER A 49 -23.32 -17.64 -37.09
CA SER A 49 -22.51 -17.31 -38.24
C SER A 49 -22.53 -15.82 -38.62
N SER A 50 -22.95 -14.94 -37.75
CA SER A 50 -22.86 -13.53 -37.97
C SER A 50 -21.40 -13.09 -37.69
N PRO A 51 -20.74 -12.47 -38.66
CA PRO A 51 -19.41 -11.91 -38.43
C PRO A 51 -19.47 -10.97 -37.25
N GLY A 52 -18.57 -11.17 -36.29
CA GLY A 52 -18.52 -10.42 -35.05
C GLY A 52 -18.73 -8.94 -35.30
N LYS A 53 -19.69 -8.38 -34.60
CA LYS A 53 -19.97 -6.94 -34.74
C LYS A 53 -18.71 -6.17 -34.38
N PRO A 54 -18.17 -5.32 -35.28
CA PRO A 54 -16.96 -4.55 -35.01
C PRO A 54 -17.01 -3.77 -33.69
N THR A 55 -18.20 -3.38 -33.26
CA THR A 55 -18.46 -2.66 -32.02
C THR A 55 -18.21 -3.51 -30.77
N GLU A 56 -18.50 -4.81 -30.79
CA GLU A 56 -18.24 -5.71 -29.67
C GLU A 56 -16.76 -6.02 -29.51
N GLU A 57 -16.04 -6.22 -30.61
CA GLU A 57 -14.59 -6.40 -30.60
C GLU A 57 -13.86 -5.15 -30.12
N SER A 58 -14.31 -3.97 -30.55
CA SER A 58 -13.74 -2.69 -30.09
C SER A 58 -14.01 -2.47 -28.60
N GLY A 59 -15.20 -2.84 -28.10
CA GLY A 59 -15.56 -2.77 -26.70
C GLY A 59 -14.71 -3.71 -25.83
N LEU A 60 -14.50 -4.94 -26.30
CA LEU A 60 -13.65 -5.92 -25.59
C LEU A 60 -12.19 -5.48 -25.58
N ARG A 61 -11.66 -4.95 -26.67
CA ARG A 61 -10.30 -4.41 -26.73
C ARG A 61 -10.11 -3.22 -25.80
N ALA A 62 -11.08 -2.31 -25.76
CA ALA A 62 -11.06 -1.17 -24.86
C ALA A 62 -11.06 -1.62 -23.40
N LEU A 63 -11.87 -2.63 -23.08
CA LEU A 63 -11.92 -3.22 -21.73
C LEU A 63 -10.59 -3.92 -21.38
N GLU A 64 -10.04 -4.70 -22.29
CA GLU A 64 -8.74 -5.36 -22.12
C GLU A 64 -7.61 -4.34 -21.89
N ASN A 65 -7.57 -3.29 -22.68
CA ASN A 65 -6.58 -2.22 -22.55
C ASN A 65 -6.74 -1.49 -21.21
N GLY A 66 -7.96 -1.16 -20.82
CA GLY A 66 -8.23 -0.50 -19.54
C GLY A 66 -7.82 -1.35 -18.34
N VAL A 67 -8.13 -2.64 -18.36
CA VAL A 67 -7.71 -3.59 -17.32
C VAL A 67 -6.19 -3.74 -17.30
N SER A 68 -5.56 -3.88 -18.46
CA SER A 68 -4.10 -4.00 -18.57
C SER A 68 -3.39 -2.76 -18.05
N GLU A 69 -3.87 -1.57 -18.38
CA GLU A 69 -3.32 -0.30 -17.88
C GLU A 69 -3.47 -0.20 -16.36
N ARG A 70 -4.63 -0.54 -15.83
CA ARG A 70 -4.87 -0.50 -14.39
C ARG A 70 -4.01 -1.52 -13.64
N LEU A 71 -3.84 -2.72 -14.16
CA LEU A 71 -2.94 -3.73 -13.58
C LEU A 71 -1.49 -3.25 -13.57
N ALA A 72 -1.05 -2.56 -14.62
CA ALA A 72 0.28 -1.97 -14.68
C ALA A 72 0.45 -0.85 -13.63
N GLU A 73 -0.55 0.00 -13.44
CA GLU A 73 -0.55 1.04 -12.40
C GLU A 73 -0.49 0.42 -11.00
N ILE A 74 -1.26 -0.64 -10.74
CA ILE A 74 -1.25 -1.36 -9.48
C ILE A 74 0.13 -1.96 -9.22
N ALA A 75 0.73 -2.61 -10.22
CA ALA A 75 2.06 -3.19 -10.11
C ALA A 75 3.11 -2.12 -9.78
N GLU A 76 3.06 -0.97 -10.42
CA GLU A 76 3.97 0.14 -10.16
C GLU A 76 3.76 0.71 -8.76
N THR A 77 2.51 0.88 -8.33
CA THR A 77 2.19 1.35 -6.98
C THR A 77 2.70 0.38 -5.92
N GLU A 78 2.50 -0.92 -6.12
CA GLU A 78 3.02 -1.95 -5.21
C GLU A 78 4.55 -1.91 -5.13
N ARG A 79 5.21 -1.71 -6.27
CA ARG A 79 6.67 -1.60 -6.33
C ARG A 79 7.16 -0.41 -5.50
N VAL A 80 6.57 0.77 -5.71
CA VAL A 80 6.93 1.99 -4.99
C VAL A 80 6.68 1.83 -3.49
N LEU A 81 5.52 1.32 -3.10
CA LEU A 81 5.18 1.10 -1.69
C LEU A 81 6.14 0.11 -1.02
N SER A 82 6.51 -0.96 -1.71
CA SER A 82 7.45 -1.96 -1.18
C SER A 82 8.87 -1.41 -1.03
N GLU A 83 9.32 -0.61 -1.99
CA GLU A 83 10.62 0.07 -1.93
C GLU A 83 10.64 1.09 -0.79
N ASP A 84 9.59 1.89 -0.66
CA ASP A 84 9.48 2.88 0.43
C ASP A 84 9.44 2.19 1.79
N GLU A 85 8.70 1.09 1.92
CA GLU A 85 8.66 0.30 3.16
C GLU A 85 10.06 -0.20 3.54
N ALA A 86 10.78 -0.78 2.59
CA ALA A 86 12.13 -1.29 2.81
C ALA A 86 13.10 -0.17 3.19
N CYS A 87 13.00 0.98 2.54
CA CYS A 87 13.83 2.15 2.81
C CYS A 87 13.57 2.69 4.23
N ILE A 88 12.32 2.87 4.60
CA ILE A 88 11.93 3.37 5.93
C ILE A 88 12.35 2.36 7.01
N ARG A 89 12.15 1.08 6.77
CA ARG A 89 12.59 0.03 7.69
C ARG A 89 14.09 0.06 7.91
N ALA A 90 14.88 0.22 6.86
CA ALA A 90 16.32 0.35 6.96
C ALA A 90 16.72 1.59 7.76
N CYS A 91 16.04 2.72 7.56
CA CYS A 91 16.24 3.93 8.34
C CYS A 91 15.91 3.74 9.83
N LEU A 92 14.80 3.06 10.12
CA LEU A 92 14.42 2.73 11.50
C LEU A 92 15.44 1.82 12.17
N ASP A 93 15.94 0.83 11.45
CA ASP A 93 16.95 -0.10 11.97
C ASP A 93 18.30 0.56 12.22
N ALA A 94 18.59 1.63 11.48
CA ALA A 94 19.79 2.44 11.69
C ALA A 94 19.70 3.36 12.92
N LEU A 95 18.49 3.61 13.46
CA LEU A 95 18.30 4.40 14.65
C LEU A 95 18.74 3.64 15.90
N ASN A 96 19.21 4.38 16.90
CA ASN A 96 19.46 3.82 18.24
C ASN A 96 18.15 3.18 18.76
N GLY A 97 18.26 1.99 19.37
CA GLY A 97 17.13 1.18 19.81
C GLY A 97 16.05 1.94 20.58
N LYS A 98 16.44 2.87 21.46
CA LYS A 98 15.53 3.69 22.25
C LYS A 98 14.66 4.59 21.37
N TYR A 99 15.24 5.25 20.38
CA TYR A 99 14.49 6.13 19.47
C TYR A 99 13.57 5.33 18.54
N LYS A 100 14.07 4.21 18.03
CA LYS A 100 13.29 3.27 17.25
C LYS A 100 12.06 2.81 18.02
N GLU A 101 12.23 2.40 19.27
CA GLU A 101 11.12 1.95 20.13
C GLU A 101 10.07 3.03 20.33
N VAL A 102 10.47 4.28 20.59
CA VAL A 102 9.54 5.41 20.75
C VAL A 102 8.74 5.64 19.50
N ILE A 103 9.39 5.69 18.34
CA ILE A 103 8.72 5.91 17.04
C ILE A 103 7.74 4.78 16.75
N VAL A 104 8.16 3.53 16.93
CA VAL A 104 7.32 2.36 16.67
C VAL A 104 6.11 2.35 17.61
N MET A 105 6.32 2.56 18.90
CA MET A 105 5.24 2.57 19.87
C MET A 105 4.24 3.72 19.61
N ARG A 106 4.73 4.92 19.31
CA ARG A 106 3.85 6.08 19.13
C ARG A 106 3.08 6.04 17.82
N TYR A 107 3.74 5.77 16.71
CA TYR A 107 3.13 5.92 15.37
C TYR A 107 2.69 4.61 14.76
N VAL A 108 3.41 3.54 14.96
CA VAL A 108 3.05 2.25 14.39
C VAL A 108 2.00 1.55 15.26
N ARG A 109 2.22 1.51 16.58
CA ARG A 109 1.32 0.85 17.53
C ARG A 109 0.24 1.78 18.10
N GLY A 110 0.39 3.08 17.95
CA GLY A 110 -0.60 4.07 18.43
C GLY A 110 -0.67 4.25 19.93
N TYR A 111 0.40 3.96 20.65
CA TYR A 111 0.42 4.09 22.11
C TYR A 111 0.44 5.56 22.53
N SER A 112 -0.19 5.85 23.66
CA SER A 112 -0.11 7.16 24.32
C SER A 112 1.28 7.39 24.90
N TRP A 113 1.66 8.64 25.09
CA TRP A 113 2.94 9.00 25.72
C TRP A 113 3.08 8.40 27.12
N ALA A 114 1.98 8.37 27.89
CA ALA A 114 1.95 7.77 29.22
C ALA A 114 2.29 6.26 29.15
N LYS A 115 1.72 5.55 28.19
CA LYS A 115 1.99 4.12 27.98
C LYS A 115 3.44 3.86 27.55
N ILE A 116 3.97 4.73 26.69
CA ILE A 116 5.35 4.66 26.24
C ILE A 116 6.31 4.89 27.40
N SER A 117 6.05 5.92 28.21
CA SER A 117 6.85 6.23 29.41
C SER A 117 6.87 5.07 30.39
N ALA A 118 5.71 4.46 30.63
CA ALA A 118 5.60 3.29 31.51
C ALA A 118 6.43 2.11 31.00
N ARG A 119 6.40 1.86 29.70
CA ARG A 119 7.17 0.77 29.10
C ARG A 119 8.68 1.00 29.08
N LEU A 120 9.09 2.25 28.85
CA LEU A 120 10.50 2.62 28.81
C LEU A 120 11.08 2.92 30.20
N GLY A 121 10.23 3.03 31.22
CA GLY A 121 10.66 3.40 32.58
C GLY A 121 11.17 4.84 32.67
N THR A 122 10.75 5.72 31.75
CA THR A 122 11.15 7.13 31.71
C THR A 122 9.96 8.05 31.96
N ALA A 123 10.23 9.30 32.33
CA ALA A 123 9.19 10.32 32.46
C ALA A 123 8.56 10.61 31.09
N ASP A 124 7.25 10.95 31.08
CA ASP A 124 6.49 11.29 29.88
C ASP A 124 7.18 12.42 29.08
N SER A 125 7.62 13.45 29.77
CA SER A 125 8.36 14.57 29.16
C SER A 125 9.67 14.13 28.49
N THR A 126 10.35 13.14 29.06
CA THR A 126 11.62 12.60 28.52
C THR A 126 11.36 11.80 27.23
N ALA A 127 10.31 11.00 27.20
CA ALA A 127 9.91 10.25 26.00
C ALA A 127 9.55 11.18 24.84
N ARG A 128 8.74 12.20 25.11
CA ARG A 128 8.40 13.25 24.13
C ARG A 128 9.63 14.03 23.67
N GLY A 129 10.49 14.43 24.60
CA GLY A 129 11.69 15.19 24.31
C GLY A 129 12.66 14.43 23.42
N SER A 130 12.82 13.14 23.64
CA SER A 130 13.63 12.26 22.81
C SER A 130 13.11 12.19 21.39
N PHE A 131 11.79 12.10 21.20
CA PHE A 131 11.17 12.11 19.90
C PHE A 131 11.34 13.47 19.20
N CYS A 132 11.03 14.57 19.89
CA CYS A 132 11.11 15.91 19.32
C CYS A 132 12.54 16.28 18.88
N ARG A 133 13.56 15.87 19.62
CA ARG A 133 14.96 16.10 19.23
C ARG A 133 15.38 15.41 17.94
N HIS A 134 14.72 14.32 17.57
CA HIS A 134 15.03 13.54 16.37
C HIS A 134 14.07 13.79 15.22
N SER A 135 13.05 14.63 15.44
CA SER A 135 12.06 14.98 14.41
C SER A 135 12.48 16.18 13.53
N ILE A 136 13.58 16.78 13.85
CA ILE A 136 14.05 17.97 13.12
C ILE A 136 15.02 17.56 12.02
#